data_056579057df9bbaf40f320a9ce85ea25
#
_entry.id   056579057df9bbaf40f320a9ce85ea25
#
_cell.length_a   1.000
_cell.length_b   1.000
_cell.length_c   1.000
_cell.angle_alpha   90.00
_cell.angle_beta   90.00
_cell.angle_gamma   90.00
#
_symmetry.space_group_name_H-M   'P 1'
#
loop_
_entity.id
_entity.type
_entity.pdbx_description
1 polymer ?
#
loop_
_entity_poly.entity_id
_entity_poly.type
_entity_poly.pdbx_seq_one_letter_code
_entity_poly.pdbx_strand_id
1 'polypeptide(L)'
;TGACEAIVVDVQCIFPALGPLSKCFHTKFITTSPIAQMPDSEFIRFDAETADEKAKAIVKMAIENFKNRKPELVYIPDMKQKATVGYSVEAIVKVLDGVTNSQVDVTGTTKPLLECVTSGVLRGAVAMVGCNNPKIRPDYAHIELMKKLIANDIIVVASGCSAQAAAKAGMMDKI
;
A
#
# COMPACT_ATOMS: atom_id res chain seq x y z
N THR A 1 -1.99 -12.80 14.32
CA THR A 1 -2.44 -11.85 15.38
C THR A 1 -3.89 -12.06 15.80
N GLY A 2 -4.66 -12.90 15.12
CA GLY A 2 -6.05 -13.18 15.42
C GLY A 2 -7.02 -11.99 15.27
N ALA A 3 -6.55 -10.86 14.77
CA ALA A 3 -7.33 -9.62 14.69
C ALA A 3 -8.07 -9.43 13.34
N CYS A 4 -7.80 -10.26 12.34
CA CYS A 4 -8.40 -10.15 11.02
C CYS A 4 -9.34 -11.32 10.74
N GLU A 5 -10.51 -11.05 10.20
CA GLU A 5 -11.52 -12.03 9.82
C GLU A 5 -11.20 -12.70 8.48
N ALA A 6 -10.56 -11.96 7.58
CA ALA A 6 -10.12 -12.46 6.29
C ALA A 6 -8.79 -11.81 5.88
N ILE A 7 -7.97 -12.55 5.16
CA ILE A 7 -6.79 -12.07 4.45
C ILE A 7 -7.01 -12.41 2.98
N VAL A 8 -6.97 -11.40 2.15
CA VAL A 8 -7.11 -11.53 0.70
C VAL A 8 -5.75 -11.30 0.07
N VAL A 9 -5.30 -12.23 -0.73
CA VAL A 9 -4.03 -12.17 -1.46
C VAL A 9 -4.26 -12.42 -2.95
N ASP A 10 -3.45 -11.76 -3.75
CA ASP A 10 -3.49 -11.91 -5.20
C ASP A 10 -2.16 -12.48 -5.71
N VAL A 11 -1.32 -11.70 -6.37
CA VAL A 11 -0.06 -12.19 -6.99
C VAL A 11 1.20 -11.79 -6.24
N GLN A 12 1.10 -10.87 -5.26
CA GLN A 12 2.26 -10.35 -4.52
C GLN A 12 2.15 -10.65 -3.03
N CYS A 13 3.31 -10.74 -2.36
CA CYS A 13 3.43 -10.95 -0.91
C CYS A 13 2.76 -12.23 -0.42
N ILE A 14 2.81 -13.27 -1.22
CA ILE A 14 2.16 -14.55 -0.95
C ILE A 14 3.19 -15.53 -0.41
N PHE A 15 2.89 -16.11 0.74
CA PHE A 15 3.72 -17.14 1.36
C PHE A 15 2.88 -18.42 1.54
N PRO A 16 3.34 -19.57 1.05
CA PRO A 16 2.62 -20.83 1.24
C PRO A 16 2.33 -21.15 2.71
N ALA A 17 3.18 -20.68 3.62
CA ALA A 17 2.99 -20.84 5.06
C ALA A 17 1.75 -20.08 5.62
N LEU A 18 1.16 -19.15 4.87
CA LEU A 18 -0.06 -18.45 5.31
C LEU A 18 -1.26 -19.40 5.41
N GLY A 19 -1.34 -20.43 4.56
CA GLY A 19 -2.41 -21.42 4.63
C GLY A 19 -2.45 -22.13 5.99
N PRO A 20 -1.41 -22.91 6.36
CA PRO A 20 -1.34 -23.54 7.67
C PRO A 20 -1.44 -22.53 8.84
N LEU A 21 -0.84 -21.35 8.72
CA LEU A 21 -0.90 -20.32 9.75
C LEU A 21 -2.32 -19.79 9.98
N SER A 22 -3.09 -19.59 8.92
CA SER A 22 -4.48 -19.11 9.03
C SER A 22 -5.36 -20.07 9.85
N LYS A 23 -5.08 -21.37 9.80
CA LYS A 23 -5.79 -22.40 10.57
C LYS A 23 -5.56 -22.29 12.09
N CYS A 24 -4.49 -21.64 12.54
CA CYS A 24 -4.26 -21.37 13.95
C CYS A 24 -5.22 -20.31 14.51
N PHE A 25 -5.87 -19.57 13.63
CA PHE A 25 -6.80 -18.50 13.96
C PHE A 25 -8.17 -18.75 13.32
N HIS A 26 -9.11 -17.84 13.50
CA HIS A 26 -10.41 -17.85 12.80
C HIS A 26 -10.30 -17.25 11.39
N THR A 27 -9.17 -16.62 11.04
CA THR A 27 -8.96 -15.85 9.82
C THR A 27 -9.15 -16.71 8.57
N LYS A 28 -10.03 -16.30 7.68
CA LYS A 28 -10.17 -16.90 6.36
C LYS A 28 -9.04 -16.44 5.45
N PHE A 29 -8.40 -17.39 4.76
CA PHE A 29 -7.35 -17.11 3.79
C PHE A 29 -7.91 -17.25 2.39
N ILE A 30 -7.97 -16.15 1.63
CA ILE A 30 -8.62 -16.05 0.33
C ILE A 30 -7.60 -15.69 -0.73
N THR A 31 -7.58 -16.46 -1.83
CA THR A 31 -6.77 -16.14 -3.02
C THR A 31 -7.69 -15.74 -4.18
N THR A 32 -7.29 -14.74 -4.96
CA THR A 32 -8.13 -14.17 -6.03
C THR A 32 -7.59 -14.39 -7.43
N SER A 33 -6.29 -14.65 -7.56
CA SER A 33 -5.66 -14.88 -8.85
C SER A 33 -5.58 -16.37 -9.20
N PRO A 34 -5.93 -16.77 -10.44
CA PRO A 34 -5.82 -18.17 -10.87
C PRO A 34 -4.37 -18.67 -10.94
N ILE A 35 -3.41 -17.77 -11.07
CA ILE A 35 -1.97 -18.10 -11.13
C ILE A 35 -1.30 -18.15 -9.76
N ALA A 36 -2.01 -17.79 -8.70
CA ALA A 36 -1.49 -17.71 -7.34
C ALA A 36 -2.38 -18.44 -6.34
N GLN A 37 -2.99 -19.54 -6.75
CA GLN A 37 -3.75 -20.40 -5.85
C GLN A 37 -2.80 -21.10 -4.87
N MET A 38 -3.21 -21.14 -3.61
CA MET A 38 -2.41 -21.73 -2.54
C MET A 38 -3.16 -22.84 -1.82
N PRO A 39 -2.43 -23.85 -1.32
CA PRO A 39 -3.03 -24.83 -0.43
C PRO A 39 -3.69 -24.15 0.78
N ASP A 40 -4.79 -24.71 1.23
CA ASP A 40 -5.53 -24.22 2.40
C ASP A 40 -6.16 -22.83 2.24
N SER A 41 -6.18 -22.28 1.02
CA SER A 41 -6.90 -21.04 0.71
C SER A 41 -8.27 -21.33 0.08
N GLU A 42 -9.20 -20.41 0.32
CA GLU A 42 -10.45 -20.34 -0.42
C GLU A 42 -10.21 -19.53 -1.70
N PHE A 43 -10.41 -20.14 -2.88
CA PHE A 43 -10.20 -19.45 -4.13
C PHE A 43 -11.48 -18.76 -4.60
N ILE A 44 -11.43 -17.44 -4.75
CA ILE A 44 -12.52 -16.64 -5.31
C ILE A 44 -11.94 -15.89 -6.51
N ARG A 45 -12.19 -16.43 -7.71
CA ARG A 45 -11.71 -15.78 -8.93
C ARG A 45 -12.23 -14.35 -9.03
N PHE A 46 -11.31 -13.43 -9.24
CA PHE A 46 -11.59 -12.00 -9.40
C PHE A 46 -11.33 -11.61 -10.86
N ASP A 47 -12.32 -11.05 -11.51
CA ASP A 47 -12.25 -10.50 -12.87
C ASP A 47 -13.06 -9.21 -12.94
N ALA A 48 -12.81 -8.39 -13.97
CA ALA A 48 -13.38 -7.05 -14.08
C ALA A 48 -14.92 -7.04 -14.11
N GLU A 49 -15.53 -8.07 -14.70
CA GLU A 49 -16.99 -8.14 -14.91
C GLU A 49 -17.74 -8.44 -13.62
N THR A 50 -17.15 -9.24 -12.73
CA THR A 50 -17.76 -9.67 -11.48
C THR A 50 -17.12 -9.08 -10.23
N ALA A 51 -16.19 -8.14 -10.40
CA ALA A 51 -15.38 -7.58 -9.31
C ALA A 51 -16.22 -7.06 -8.14
N ASP A 52 -17.26 -6.27 -8.43
CA ASP A 52 -18.12 -5.69 -7.40
C ASP A 52 -18.90 -6.75 -6.61
N GLU A 53 -19.45 -7.74 -7.29
CA GLU A 53 -20.13 -8.86 -6.65
C GLU A 53 -19.20 -9.67 -5.75
N LYS A 54 -18.01 -10.00 -6.27
CA LYS A 54 -17.01 -10.77 -5.52
C LYS A 54 -16.44 -10.00 -4.33
N ALA A 55 -16.22 -8.70 -4.48
CA ALA A 55 -15.80 -7.84 -3.37
C ALA A 55 -16.85 -7.83 -2.24
N LYS A 56 -18.13 -7.66 -2.58
CA LYS A 56 -19.23 -7.73 -1.62
C LYS A 56 -19.30 -9.09 -0.93
N ALA A 57 -19.12 -10.18 -1.67
CA ALA A 57 -19.11 -11.52 -1.11
C ALA A 57 -17.96 -11.71 -0.10
N ILE A 58 -16.76 -11.26 -0.43
CA ILE A 58 -15.59 -11.32 0.46
C ILE A 58 -15.83 -10.53 1.75
N VAL A 59 -16.34 -9.30 1.62
CA VAL A 59 -16.66 -8.47 2.80
C VAL A 59 -17.72 -9.12 3.66
N LYS A 60 -18.77 -9.69 3.07
CA LYS A 60 -19.81 -10.43 3.79
C LYS A 60 -19.23 -11.63 4.54
N MET A 61 -18.37 -12.41 3.88
CA MET A 61 -17.68 -13.54 4.53
C MET A 61 -16.84 -13.09 5.73
N ALA A 62 -16.15 -11.97 5.64
CA ALA A 62 -15.38 -11.41 6.76
C ALA A 62 -16.30 -11.00 7.91
N ILE A 63 -17.40 -10.29 7.62
CA ILE A 63 -18.39 -9.89 8.64
C ILE A 63 -18.99 -11.12 9.35
N GLU A 64 -19.38 -12.13 8.58
CA GLU A 64 -19.95 -13.36 9.15
C GLU A 64 -18.92 -14.16 9.97
N ASN A 65 -17.64 -14.04 9.64
CA ASN A 65 -16.56 -14.73 10.35
C ASN A 65 -16.18 -14.04 11.66
N PHE A 66 -16.60 -12.80 11.89
CA PHE A 66 -16.34 -12.08 13.14
C PHE A 66 -16.79 -12.83 14.38
N LYS A 67 -17.93 -13.53 14.30
CA LYS A 67 -18.46 -14.37 15.41
C LYS A 67 -17.53 -15.51 15.83
N ASN A 68 -16.60 -15.91 14.95
CA ASN A 68 -15.64 -16.98 15.20
C ASN A 68 -14.31 -16.44 15.79
N ARG A 69 -14.21 -15.14 16.03
CA ARG A 69 -13.03 -14.51 16.62
C ARG A 69 -12.80 -15.09 18.03
N LYS A 70 -11.55 -15.44 18.29
CA LYS A 70 -11.09 -15.95 19.58
C LYS A 70 -10.39 -14.81 20.32
N PRO A 71 -11.05 -14.17 21.31
CA PRO A 71 -10.50 -12.99 21.98
C PRO A 71 -9.11 -13.22 22.58
N GLU A 72 -8.86 -14.41 23.08
CA GLU A 72 -7.59 -14.82 23.68
C GLU A 72 -6.41 -14.87 22.69
N LEU A 73 -6.69 -14.95 21.40
CA LEU A 73 -5.69 -14.94 20.34
C LEU A 73 -5.54 -13.57 19.67
N VAL A 74 -6.34 -12.58 20.09
CA VAL A 74 -6.28 -11.24 19.51
C VAL A 74 -5.17 -10.43 20.18
N TYR A 75 -4.20 -10.02 19.37
CA TYR A 75 -3.20 -9.06 19.80
C TYR A 75 -3.22 -7.82 18.90
N ILE A 76 -3.68 -6.71 19.45
CA ILE A 76 -3.67 -5.39 18.80
C ILE A 76 -2.85 -4.47 19.71
N PRO A 77 -1.70 -3.93 19.24
CA PRO A 77 -0.91 -3.01 20.03
C PRO A 77 -1.72 -1.75 20.38
N ASP A 78 -1.59 -1.28 21.61
CA ASP A 78 -2.18 0.01 22.02
C ASP A 78 -1.29 1.17 21.54
N MET A 79 -1.10 1.23 20.24
CA MET A 79 -0.31 2.28 19.58
C MET A 79 -1.07 2.78 18.36
N LYS A 80 -1.25 4.09 18.29
CA LYS A 80 -1.89 4.77 17.16
C LYS A 80 -0.95 5.82 16.60
N GLN A 81 -0.78 5.83 15.29
CA GLN A 81 -0.01 6.83 14.58
C GLN A 81 -0.82 7.34 13.39
N LYS A 82 -0.78 8.66 13.17
CA LYS A 82 -1.25 9.22 11.90
C LYS A 82 -0.16 9.01 10.85
N ALA A 83 -0.55 8.61 9.67
CA ALA A 83 0.36 8.47 8.54
C ALA A 83 -0.33 8.92 7.25
N THR A 84 0.37 9.67 6.43
CA THR A 84 -0.04 9.91 5.04
C THR A 84 0.41 8.71 4.22
N VAL A 85 -0.55 8.00 3.62
CA VAL A 85 -0.29 6.74 2.91
C VAL A 85 -0.26 6.87 1.39
N GLY A 86 -0.43 8.08 0.90
CA GLY A 86 -0.39 8.41 -0.53
C GLY A 86 -1.22 9.64 -0.84
N TYR A 87 -1.23 10.01 -2.11
CA TYR A 87 -1.95 11.18 -2.61
C TYR A 87 -2.80 10.77 -3.81
N SER A 88 -3.96 11.42 -3.96
CA SER A 88 -4.73 11.31 -5.19
C SER A 88 -4.02 12.06 -6.33
N VAL A 89 -4.37 11.74 -7.57
CA VAL A 89 -3.84 12.44 -8.74
C VAL A 89 -4.14 13.93 -8.64
N GLU A 90 -5.34 14.30 -8.23
CA GLU A 90 -5.79 15.68 -8.05
C GLU A 90 -4.96 16.43 -7.00
N ALA A 91 -4.64 15.76 -5.89
CA ALA A 91 -3.79 16.34 -4.85
C ALA A 91 -2.36 16.58 -5.36
N ILE A 92 -1.80 15.65 -6.11
CA ILE A 92 -0.47 15.79 -6.71
C ILE A 92 -0.46 16.94 -7.71
N VAL A 93 -1.42 16.98 -8.63
CA VAL A 93 -1.52 18.03 -9.65
C VAL A 93 -1.69 19.40 -8.99
N LYS A 94 -2.51 19.50 -7.95
CA LYS A 94 -2.69 20.74 -7.18
C LYS A 94 -1.38 21.28 -6.59
N VAL A 95 -0.59 20.40 -6.02
CA VAL A 95 0.72 20.78 -5.44
C VAL A 95 1.69 21.21 -6.53
N LEU A 96 1.76 20.45 -7.64
CA LEU A 96 2.65 20.75 -8.77
C LEU A 96 2.27 22.04 -9.51
N ASP A 97 1.01 22.40 -9.52
CA ASP A 97 0.52 23.63 -10.16
C ASP A 97 0.77 24.89 -9.32
N GLY A 98 1.23 24.71 -8.08
CA GLY A 98 1.50 25.84 -7.17
C GLY A 98 0.24 26.63 -6.79
N VAL A 99 -0.95 26.10 -7.10
CA VAL A 99 -2.23 26.76 -6.86
C VAL A 99 -2.63 26.60 -5.41
N THR A 100 -2.46 27.65 -4.66
CA THR A 100 -2.98 27.75 -3.29
C THR A 100 -4.46 28.17 -3.25
N ASN A 101 -5.08 28.40 -4.38
CA ASN A 101 -6.49 28.82 -4.48
C ASN A 101 -7.47 27.65 -4.65
N SER A 102 -8.53 27.70 -3.90
CA SER A 102 -9.52 26.67 -3.60
C SER A 102 -10.49 26.28 -4.73
N GLN A 103 -10.24 26.62 -5.95
CA GLN A 103 -11.05 26.20 -7.10
C GLN A 103 -10.18 25.38 -8.06
N VAL A 104 -10.03 24.12 -7.73
CA VAL A 104 -9.32 23.18 -8.61
C VAL A 104 -10.32 22.70 -9.65
N ASP A 105 -10.18 23.20 -10.86
CA ASP A 105 -10.53 22.44 -12.02
C ASP A 105 -9.57 21.24 -12.12
N VAL A 106 -10.08 20.03 -12.32
CA VAL A 106 -9.28 18.79 -12.47
C VAL A 106 -8.34 18.83 -13.70
N THR A 107 -8.32 19.92 -14.40
CA THR A 107 -7.42 20.23 -15.53
C THR A 107 -6.09 20.85 -15.11
N GLY A 108 -5.70 20.72 -13.82
CA GLY A 108 -4.40 21.20 -13.34
C GLY A 108 -3.26 20.73 -14.24
N THR A 109 -2.28 21.60 -14.42
CA THR A 109 -1.16 21.34 -15.32
C THR A 109 0.06 20.80 -14.57
N THR A 110 0.79 19.90 -15.20
CA THR A 110 2.12 19.46 -14.74
C THR A 110 3.24 20.39 -15.22
N LYS A 111 2.88 21.55 -15.78
CA LYS A 111 3.84 22.52 -16.32
C LYS A 111 4.91 22.97 -15.32
N PRO A 112 4.61 23.28 -14.05
CA PRO A 112 5.64 23.65 -13.08
C PRO A 112 6.64 22.53 -12.83
N LEU A 113 6.22 21.27 -12.83
CA LEU A 113 7.13 20.12 -12.75
C LEU A 113 8.05 20.06 -13.97
N LEU A 114 7.49 20.23 -15.16
CA LEU A 114 8.27 20.24 -16.39
C LEU A 114 9.28 21.39 -16.41
N GLU A 115 8.91 22.59 -15.94
CA GLU A 115 9.80 23.73 -15.80
C GLU A 115 10.93 23.44 -14.82
N CYS A 116 10.67 22.80 -13.69
CA CYS A 116 11.70 22.39 -12.74
C CYS A 116 12.68 21.38 -13.34
N VAL A 117 12.21 20.48 -14.19
CA VAL A 117 13.06 19.50 -14.89
C VAL A 117 13.90 20.22 -15.98
N THR A 118 13.26 21.05 -16.80
CA THR A 118 13.95 21.75 -17.91
C THR A 118 14.94 22.80 -17.45
N SER A 119 14.70 23.44 -16.32
CA SER A 119 15.64 24.40 -15.69
C SER A 119 16.76 23.72 -14.90
N GLY A 120 16.71 22.39 -14.73
CA GLY A 120 17.71 21.65 -13.97
C GLY A 120 17.58 21.75 -12.44
N VAL A 121 16.51 22.36 -11.93
CA VAL A 121 16.19 22.36 -10.49
C VAL A 121 15.91 20.93 -10.02
N LEU A 122 15.19 20.17 -10.82
CA LEU A 122 15.05 18.74 -10.62
C LEU A 122 15.99 18.01 -11.58
N ARG A 123 16.87 17.20 -11.02
CA ARG A 123 17.88 16.45 -11.76
C ARG A 123 17.37 15.16 -12.37
N GLY A 124 16.22 14.69 -11.91
CA GLY A 124 15.60 13.48 -12.43
C GLY A 124 14.49 12.94 -11.55
N ALA A 125 13.97 11.79 -11.95
CA ALA A 125 12.96 11.05 -11.21
C ALA A 125 13.37 9.58 -11.09
N VAL A 126 13.13 8.97 -9.94
CA VAL A 126 13.39 7.56 -9.67
C VAL A 126 12.13 6.87 -9.23
N ALA A 127 11.73 5.81 -9.94
CA ALA A 127 10.69 4.89 -9.48
C ALA A 127 11.32 3.91 -8.49
N MET A 128 10.89 3.99 -7.24
CA MET A 128 11.38 3.14 -6.18
C MET A 128 10.33 2.09 -5.84
N VAL A 129 10.53 0.89 -6.33
CA VAL A 129 9.60 -0.24 -6.21
C VAL A 129 10.34 -1.43 -5.61
N GLY A 130 9.64 -2.28 -4.87
CA GLY A 130 10.25 -3.50 -4.35
C GLY A 130 9.85 -3.81 -2.92
N CYS A 131 10.32 -4.98 -2.48
CA CYS A 131 9.99 -5.56 -1.19
C CYS A 131 11.03 -5.21 -0.13
N ASN A 132 10.64 -5.34 1.14
CA ASN A 132 11.59 -5.42 2.25
C ASN A 132 12.31 -6.77 2.25
N ASN A 133 13.54 -6.77 2.76
CA ASN A 133 14.28 -7.98 2.99
C ASN A 133 14.22 -8.36 4.49
N PRO A 134 13.67 -9.52 4.86
CA PRO A 134 13.56 -9.91 6.26
C PRO A 134 14.90 -10.19 6.94
N LYS A 135 15.99 -10.31 6.17
CA LYS A 135 17.35 -10.55 6.69
C LYS A 135 18.08 -9.26 7.11
N ILE A 136 17.52 -8.10 6.84
CA ILE A 136 18.08 -6.80 7.21
C ILE A 136 17.05 -6.01 8.02
N ARG A 137 17.49 -4.90 8.64
CA ARG A 137 16.59 -3.99 9.34
C ARG A 137 15.49 -3.53 8.39
N PRO A 138 14.20 -3.79 8.70
CA PRO A 138 13.09 -3.39 7.85
C PRO A 138 13.11 -1.89 7.54
N ASP A 139 12.74 -1.53 6.32
CA ASP A 139 12.60 -0.17 5.80
C ASP A 139 13.91 0.65 5.70
N TYR A 140 14.97 0.28 6.41
CA TYR A 140 16.19 1.08 6.51
C TYR A 140 16.80 1.45 5.15
N ALA A 141 16.99 0.46 4.29
CA ALA A 141 17.58 0.69 2.97
C ALA A 141 16.70 1.61 2.09
N HIS A 142 15.38 1.42 2.14
CA HIS A 142 14.43 2.26 1.40
C HIS A 142 14.50 3.72 1.87
N ILE A 143 14.42 3.94 3.18
CA ILE A 143 14.41 5.28 3.77
C ILE A 143 15.73 6.01 3.49
N GLU A 144 16.87 5.37 3.70
CA GLU A 144 18.16 6.00 3.48
C GLU A 144 18.42 6.31 1.99
N LEU A 145 17.97 5.43 1.09
CA LEU A 145 18.07 5.71 -0.34
C LEU A 145 17.17 6.88 -0.74
N MET A 146 15.91 6.91 -0.27
CA MET A 146 15.00 8.02 -0.54
C MET A 146 15.58 9.36 -0.06
N LYS A 147 16.09 9.42 1.17
CA LYS A 147 16.73 10.64 1.70
C LYS A 147 17.87 11.13 0.81
N LYS A 148 18.72 10.21 0.35
CA LYS A 148 19.85 10.56 -0.53
C LYS A 148 19.39 11.04 -1.89
N LEU A 149 18.37 10.42 -2.46
CA LEU A 149 17.81 10.84 -3.76
C LEU A 149 17.19 12.23 -3.64
N ILE A 150 16.36 12.46 -2.65
CA ILE A 150 15.73 13.78 -2.41
C ILE A 150 16.77 14.85 -2.14
N ALA A 151 17.81 14.56 -1.35
CA ALA A 151 18.90 15.48 -1.08
C ALA A 151 19.75 15.82 -2.32
N ASN A 152 19.57 15.12 -3.41
CA ASN A 152 20.20 15.35 -4.71
C ASN A 152 19.21 15.83 -5.77
N ASP A 153 18.10 16.45 -5.36
CA ASP A 153 17.09 17.03 -6.23
C ASP A 153 16.43 16.01 -7.19
N ILE A 154 16.25 14.78 -6.70
CA ILE A 154 15.61 13.71 -7.46
C ILE A 154 14.22 13.44 -6.86
N ILE A 155 13.20 13.48 -7.70
CA ILE A 155 11.85 13.05 -7.31
C ILE A 155 11.82 11.53 -7.13
N VAL A 156 11.26 11.09 -6.03
CA VAL A 156 11.05 9.68 -5.75
C VAL A 156 9.56 9.34 -5.88
N VAL A 157 9.24 8.43 -6.78
CA VAL A 157 7.91 7.83 -6.90
C VAL A 157 7.98 6.42 -6.35
N ALA A 158 7.34 6.19 -5.22
CA ALA A 158 7.42 4.93 -4.51
C ALA A 158 6.12 4.13 -4.58
N SER A 159 6.22 2.80 -4.63
CA SER A 159 5.08 1.91 -4.48
C SER A 159 5.44 0.66 -3.65
N GLY A 160 4.41 -0.09 -3.21
CA GLY A 160 4.62 -1.31 -2.41
C GLY A 160 5.32 -1.05 -1.08
N CYS A 161 6.26 -1.92 -0.71
CA CYS A 161 6.96 -1.81 0.56
C CYS A 161 7.80 -0.54 0.70
N SER A 162 8.32 0.00 -0.39
CA SER A 162 9.05 1.27 -0.35
C SER A 162 8.13 2.46 -0.04
N ALA A 163 6.93 2.51 -0.60
CA ALA A 163 5.92 3.52 -0.25
C ALA A 163 5.48 3.39 1.21
N GLN A 164 5.27 2.16 1.68
CA GLN A 164 4.93 1.89 3.08
C GLN A 164 6.05 2.33 4.03
N ALA A 165 7.32 2.11 3.66
CA ALA A 165 8.46 2.60 4.43
C ALA A 165 8.46 4.13 4.54
N ALA A 166 8.22 4.83 3.42
CA ALA A 166 8.11 6.29 3.39
C ALA A 166 6.97 6.80 4.28
N ALA A 167 5.79 6.17 4.20
CA ALA A 167 4.63 6.52 5.02
C ALA A 167 4.92 6.36 6.52
N LYS A 168 5.50 5.24 6.94
CA LYS A 168 5.88 5.00 8.34
C LYS A 168 6.95 5.96 8.84
N ALA A 169 7.83 6.42 7.97
CA ALA A 169 8.86 7.41 8.31
C ALA A 169 8.37 8.86 8.29
N GLY A 170 7.09 9.11 8.01
CA GLY A 170 6.53 10.46 7.90
C GLY A 170 7.06 11.28 6.72
N MET A 171 7.65 10.62 5.72
CA MET A 171 8.26 11.32 4.58
C MET A 171 7.22 11.92 3.62
N MET A 172 5.95 11.57 3.80
CA MET A 172 4.84 12.10 3.01
C MET A 172 3.98 13.11 3.78
N ASP A 173 4.33 13.46 5.01
CA ASP A 173 3.45 14.27 5.89
C ASP A 173 3.51 15.77 5.62
N LYS A 174 4.42 16.23 4.78
CA LYS A 174 4.58 17.65 4.48
C LYS A 174 4.80 17.83 2.98
N ILE A 175 3.81 18.33 2.37
CA ILE A 175 3.89 19.08 1.12
C ILE A 175 3.41 20.49 1.42
#